data_1708b3867d047552a84d1f658d684576
#
_entry.id   1708b3867d047552a84d1f658d684576
#
_cell.length_a   1.000
_cell.length_b   1.000
_cell.length_c   1.000
_cell.angle_alpha   90.00
_cell.angle_beta   90.00
_cell.angle_gamma   90.00
#
_symmetry.space_group_name_H-M   'P 1'
#
loop_
_entity.id
_entity.type
_entity.pdbx_description
1 polymer ?
#
loop_
_entity_poly.entity_id
_entity_poly.type
_entity_poly.pdbx_seq_one_letter_code
_entity_poly.pdbx_strand_id
1 'polypeptide(L)'
;MAKIEMKTPLVEMDGDEMTRILWKMIKDELILPFVDLKTEYYDLGLPNRDATADQVTMDAALANKKYGVSVKCATITPNAQRVEEYKLHEMWKSPNGTIRAVLDGTVFRAPIMIDSIQPVVKNWKKPITIARHAYGDVYKCTEFRIPGAGKAELVFTGADGSQQRATVFDFEGAGVLQGQYNKDDSIRSFARSCFNYALDVKQDLWFGAKDTISKKYDHTFKDIFQETYDAEYKEKFEAAGITYFYSLIDDIVARVIRSEGGFVWACKNYDGDVMSDMVSTAFGSLAMMTSVLVSPDGKYEYEAAHGTVTRHYYKYLKGEKTSTNPMATIFAWSGAFKKRGELDNLPELVHFGEALEAASLQTLNEGIMTKDLCGLAEGITPTAVDSEGFIKAIRERLEAKLA
;
A
#
# COMPACT_ATOMS: atom_id res chain seq x y z
N MET A 1 8.82 -32.55 4.92
CA MET A 1 9.25 -32.03 3.61
C MET A 1 10.62 -31.37 3.70
N ALA A 2 11.45 -31.45 2.64
CA ALA A 2 12.62 -30.59 2.54
C ALA A 2 12.16 -29.12 2.40
N LYS A 3 12.89 -28.19 3.01
CA LYS A 3 12.58 -26.77 2.87
C LYS A 3 12.89 -26.28 1.45
N ILE A 4 12.11 -25.33 0.98
CA ILE A 4 12.35 -24.66 -0.31
C ILE A 4 13.56 -23.73 -0.14
N GLU A 5 14.63 -23.98 -0.91
CA GLU A 5 15.83 -23.14 -0.88
C GLU A 5 15.66 -21.90 -1.74
N MET A 6 15.73 -20.72 -1.12
CA MET A 6 15.73 -19.45 -1.85
C MET A 6 17.10 -19.20 -2.51
N LYS A 7 17.09 -18.67 -3.74
CA LYS A 7 18.30 -18.27 -4.48
C LYS A 7 18.75 -16.86 -4.11
N THR A 8 17.86 -15.91 -4.29
CA THR A 8 18.08 -14.48 -4.02
C THR A 8 17.36 -14.08 -2.74
N PRO A 9 17.96 -13.27 -1.85
CA PRO A 9 17.28 -12.82 -0.64
C PRO A 9 16.10 -11.88 -0.94
N LEU A 10 15.11 -11.93 -0.06
CA LEU A 10 14.13 -10.84 0.09
C LEU A 10 14.73 -9.73 0.95
N VAL A 11 14.39 -8.48 0.68
CA VAL A 11 14.65 -7.41 1.63
C VAL A 11 13.53 -7.44 2.67
N GLU A 12 13.88 -7.79 3.89
CA GLU A 12 12.96 -7.86 5.01
C GLU A 12 13.05 -6.57 5.82
N MET A 13 11.97 -5.82 5.87
CA MET A 13 11.86 -4.57 6.61
C MET A 13 10.92 -4.79 7.81
N ASP A 14 11.49 -5.03 8.99
CA ASP A 14 10.74 -5.22 10.24
C ASP A 14 10.17 -3.86 10.72
N GLY A 15 9.20 -3.90 11.63
CA GLY A 15 8.45 -2.70 12.03
C GLY A 15 8.25 -2.57 13.53
N ASP A 16 7.06 -2.09 13.90
CA ASP A 16 6.76 -1.67 15.27
C ASP A 16 5.55 -2.39 15.88
N GLU A 17 5.47 -2.34 17.19
CA GLU A 17 4.31 -2.65 18.04
C GLU A 17 3.67 -4.04 17.75
N MET A 18 2.35 -4.15 17.70
CA MET A 18 1.66 -5.43 17.54
C MET A 18 1.95 -6.10 16.21
N THR A 19 2.18 -5.32 15.15
CA THR A 19 2.52 -5.87 13.84
C THR A 19 3.89 -6.56 13.82
N ARG A 20 4.87 -6.08 14.58
CA ARG A 20 6.15 -6.77 14.80
C ARG A 20 5.98 -8.11 15.51
N ILE A 21 5.08 -8.18 16.47
CA ILE A 21 4.76 -9.45 17.16
C ILE A 21 4.12 -10.45 16.18
N LEU A 22 3.14 -10.00 15.38
CA LEU A 22 2.53 -10.84 14.34
C LEU A 22 3.55 -11.26 13.28
N TRP A 23 4.44 -10.35 12.88
CA TRP A 23 5.52 -10.63 11.92
C TRP A 23 6.36 -11.83 12.35
N LYS A 24 6.79 -11.83 13.61
CA LYS A 24 7.53 -12.94 14.18
C LYS A 24 6.70 -14.23 14.19
N MET A 25 5.44 -14.19 14.63
CA MET A 25 4.57 -15.38 14.66
C MET A 25 4.36 -15.97 13.27
N ILE A 26 4.13 -15.13 12.26
CA ILE A 26 3.98 -15.55 10.86
C ILE A 26 5.26 -16.22 10.35
N LYS A 27 6.42 -15.63 10.62
CA LYS A 27 7.70 -16.23 10.22
C LYS A 27 7.90 -17.60 10.89
N ASP A 28 7.72 -17.68 12.20
CA ASP A 28 8.00 -18.90 12.97
C ASP A 28 7.03 -20.04 12.60
N GLU A 29 5.76 -19.73 12.41
CA GLU A 29 4.71 -20.74 12.21
C GLU A 29 4.41 -21.04 10.73
N LEU A 30 4.44 -20.05 9.86
CA LEU A 30 3.98 -20.21 8.48
C LEU A 30 5.09 -20.21 7.43
N ILE A 31 6.29 -19.72 7.73
CA ILE A 31 7.36 -19.54 6.74
C ILE A 31 8.54 -20.45 7.01
N LEU A 32 9.19 -20.29 8.16
CA LEU A 32 10.44 -20.98 8.48
C LEU A 32 10.35 -22.52 8.50
N PRO A 33 9.19 -23.15 8.79
CA PRO A 33 9.06 -24.60 8.66
C PRO A 33 9.16 -25.11 7.22
N PHE A 34 8.82 -24.29 6.22
CA PHE A 34 8.67 -24.70 4.82
C PHE A 34 9.72 -24.10 3.89
N VAL A 35 10.25 -22.93 4.22
CA VAL A 35 11.20 -22.19 3.38
C VAL A 35 12.51 -21.97 4.13
N ASP A 36 13.64 -22.24 3.45
CA ASP A 36 14.96 -21.80 3.88
C ASP A 36 15.09 -20.31 3.52
N LEU A 37 14.54 -19.48 4.43
CA LEU A 37 14.34 -18.06 4.21
C LEU A 37 15.67 -17.31 4.19
N LYS A 38 15.99 -16.71 3.05
CA LYS A 38 17.13 -15.79 2.92
C LYS A 38 16.62 -14.35 2.88
N THR A 39 17.09 -13.51 3.80
CA THR A 39 16.74 -12.08 3.85
C THR A 39 17.96 -11.19 4.02
N GLU A 40 17.88 -10.01 3.41
CA GLU A 40 18.62 -8.81 3.84
C GLU A 40 17.71 -8.08 4.83
N TYR A 41 18.04 -8.19 6.11
CA TYR A 41 17.18 -7.72 7.19
C TYR A 41 17.48 -6.27 7.60
N TYR A 42 16.43 -5.46 7.68
CA TYR A 42 16.47 -4.08 8.15
C TYR A 42 15.42 -3.88 9.25
N ASP A 43 15.87 -3.49 10.44
CA ASP A 43 14.97 -3.12 11.54
C ASP A 43 14.51 -1.67 11.37
N LEU A 44 13.29 -1.48 10.84
CA LEU A 44 12.65 -0.16 10.73
C LEU A 44 11.81 0.20 11.97
N GLY A 45 11.97 -0.53 13.06
CA GLY A 45 11.39 -0.16 14.35
C GLY A 45 11.87 1.21 14.81
N LEU A 46 10.98 2.00 15.38
CA LEU A 46 11.23 3.39 15.74
C LEU A 46 12.49 3.61 16.59
N PRO A 47 12.83 2.75 17.58
CA PRO A 47 14.07 2.89 18.35
C PRO A 47 15.34 2.76 17.49
N ASN A 48 15.37 1.82 16.54
CA ASN A 48 16.52 1.62 15.66
C ASN A 48 16.63 2.72 14.61
N ARG A 49 15.51 3.21 14.10
CA ARG A 49 15.48 4.38 13.22
C ARG A 49 16.05 5.62 13.90
N ASP A 50 15.68 5.84 15.16
CA ASP A 50 16.22 6.95 15.96
C ASP A 50 17.73 6.79 16.20
N ALA A 51 18.19 5.60 16.55
CA ALA A 51 19.61 5.30 16.78
C ALA A 51 20.47 5.45 15.51
N THR A 52 19.89 5.25 14.32
CA THR A 52 20.57 5.38 13.03
C THR A 52 20.31 6.70 12.31
N ALA A 53 19.68 7.67 12.97
CA ALA A 53 19.23 8.92 12.37
C ALA A 53 18.42 8.68 11.08
N ASP A 54 17.55 7.67 11.11
CA ASP A 54 16.71 7.16 10.01
C ASP A 54 17.47 6.67 8.76
N GLN A 55 18.80 6.52 8.83
CA GLN A 55 19.61 6.02 7.72
C GLN A 55 19.19 4.60 7.31
N VAL A 56 18.79 3.76 8.27
CA VAL A 56 18.31 2.39 8.01
C VAL A 56 17.14 2.34 7.02
N THR A 57 16.27 3.34 7.02
CA THR A 57 15.16 3.42 6.06
C THR A 57 15.66 3.65 4.63
N MET A 58 16.67 4.51 4.47
CA MET A 58 17.30 4.75 3.17
C MET A 58 18.05 3.51 2.67
N ASP A 59 18.79 2.84 3.55
CA ASP A 59 19.54 1.64 3.23
C ASP A 59 18.60 0.50 2.79
N ALA A 60 17.47 0.32 3.47
CA ALA A 60 16.44 -0.64 3.12
C ALA A 60 15.83 -0.35 1.73
N ALA A 61 15.55 0.92 1.42
CA ALA A 61 15.02 1.31 0.11
C ALA A 61 16.04 1.06 -1.02
N LEU A 62 17.33 1.32 -0.78
CA LEU A 62 18.40 1.03 -1.74
C LEU A 62 18.61 -0.48 -1.91
N ALA A 63 18.48 -1.25 -0.83
CA ALA A 63 18.51 -2.71 -0.92
C ALA A 63 17.36 -3.26 -1.76
N ASN A 64 16.14 -2.68 -1.67
CA ASN A 64 15.04 -3.04 -2.56
C ASN A 64 15.41 -2.83 -4.04
N LYS A 65 16.02 -1.70 -4.38
CA LYS A 65 16.52 -1.47 -5.75
C LYS A 65 17.50 -2.53 -6.22
N LYS A 66 18.35 -3.01 -5.32
CA LYS A 66 19.37 -4.04 -5.62
C LYS A 66 18.76 -5.42 -5.80
N TYR A 67 17.92 -5.86 -4.88
CA TYR A 67 17.40 -7.24 -4.83
C TYR A 67 16.04 -7.40 -5.53
N GLY A 68 15.32 -6.33 -5.76
CA GLY A 68 14.11 -6.27 -6.58
C GLY A 68 12.82 -6.58 -5.88
N VAL A 69 12.83 -7.26 -4.73
CA VAL A 69 11.62 -7.58 -3.96
C VAL A 69 11.87 -7.38 -2.48
N SER A 70 10.99 -6.66 -1.83
CA SER A 70 10.96 -6.50 -0.37
C SER A 70 9.60 -6.84 0.21
N VAL A 71 9.61 -7.14 1.50
CA VAL A 71 8.43 -7.28 2.33
C VAL A 71 8.60 -6.42 3.58
N LYS A 72 7.57 -5.62 3.90
CA LYS A 72 7.65 -4.60 4.93
C LYS A 72 6.55 -4.73 5.96
N CYS A 73 6.95 -4.72 7.23
CA CYS A 73 6.07 -4.60 8.38
C CYS A 73 5.59 -3.15 8.56
N ALA A 74 4.48 -2.95 9.26
CA ALA A 74 4.00 -1.62 9.58
C ALA A 74 4.94 -0.90 10.57
N THR A 75 5.16 0.40 10.34
CA THR A 75 6.08 1.25 11.09
C THR A 75 5.38 2.47 11.67
N ILE A 76 5.87 2.97 12.81
CA ILE A 76 5.37 4.20 13.42
C ILE A 76 5.89 5.42 12.64
N THR A 77 4.99 6.33 12.29
CA THR A 77 5.36 7.72 11.97
C THR A 77 5.13 8.54 13.23
N PRO A 78 6.19 9.03 13.91
CA PRO A 78 6.05 9.66 15.21
C PRO A 78 5.39 11.03 15.12
N ASN A 79 4.53 11.29 16.08
CA ASN A 79 4.03 12.63 16.43
C ASN A 79 4.68 13.11 17.73
N ALA A 80 4.33 14.29 18.22
CA ALA A 80 4.91 14.86 19.44
C ALA A 80 4.80 13.92 20.67
N GLN A 81 3.65 13.24 20.83
CA GLN A 81 3.44 12.26 21.90
C GLN A 81 4.41 11.07 21.78
N ARG A 82 4.65 10.57 20.57
CA ARG A 82 5.58 9.46 20.33
C ARG A 82 7.03 9.88 20.55
N VAL A 83 7.38 11.13 20.24
CA VAL A 83 8.72 11.67 20.53
C VAL A 83 8.99 11.64 22.03
N GLU A 84 8.02 12.03 22.86
CA GLU A 84 8.15 11.98 24.32
C GLU A 84 8.16 10.52 24.84
N GLU A 85 7.23 9.68 24.39
CA GLU A 85 7.08 8.27 24.80
C GLU A 85 8.35 7.45 24.56
N TYR A 86 8.93 7.57 23.35
CA TYR A 86 10.11 6.82 22.92
C TYR A 86 11.43 7.57 23.20
N LYS A 87 11.37 8.81 23.72
CA LYS A 87 12.54 9.68 23.97
C LYS A 87 13.40 9.88 22.72
N LEU A 88 12.73 10.17 21.59
CA LEU A 88 13.39 10.31 20.30
C LEU A 88 14.21 11.61 20.23
N HIS A 89 15.30 11.56 19.47
CA HIS A 89 16.12 12.74 19.15
C HIS A 89 15.41 13.71 18.22
N GLU A 90 14.52 13.18 17.33
CA GLU A 90 13.81 13.97 16.36
C GLU A 90 12.43 13.35 16.04
N MET A 91 11.52 14.16 15.54
CA MET A 91 10.24 13.69 14.97
C MET A 91 10.46 13.22 13.53
N TRP A 92 10.92 11.97 13.39
CA TRP A 92 11.30 11.36 12.12
C TRP A 92 10.15 11.35 11.11
N LYS A 93 10.50 11.50 9.84
CA LYS A 93 9.54 11.40 8.73
C LYS A 93 8.99 9.99 8.60
N SER A 94 7.90 9.86 7.82
CA SER A 94 7.33 8.55 7.51
C SER A 94 8.31 7.68 6.70
N PRO A 95 8.67 6.47 7.17
CA PRO A 95 9.50 5.54 6.40
C PRO A 95 8.88 5.19 5.05
N ASN A 96 7.54 5.01 5.02
CA ASN A 96 6.81 4.76 3.79
C ASN A 96 7.01 5.90 2.78
N GLY A 97 6.98 7.15 3.25
CA GLY A 97 7.23 8.32 2.39
C GLY A 97 8.63 8.32 1.80
N THR A 98 9.65 7.95 2.58
CA THR A 98 11.05 7.84 2.14
C THR A 98 11.21 6.73 1.10
N ILE A 99 10.74 5.52 1.38
CA ILE A 99 10.83 4.35 0.49
C ILE A 99 10.11 4.65 -0.84
N ARG A 100 8.87 5.15 -0.78
CA ARG A 100 8.08 5.52 -1.97
C ARG A 100 8.77 6.56 -2.83
N ALA A 101 9.41 7.57 -2.20
CA ALA A 101 10.16 8.60 -2.93
C ALA A 101 11.43 8.05 -3.60
N VAL A 102 12.14 7.12 -2.93
CA VAL A 102 13.34 6.48 -3.48
C VAL A 102 12.99 5.56 -4.65
N LEU A 103 11.89 4.82 -4.55
CA LEU A 103 11.44 3.88 -5.58
C LEU A 103 10.65 4.57 -6.72
N ASP A 104 10.14 5.80 -6.52
CA ASP A 104 9.24 6.51 -7.44
C ASP A 104 8.08 5.61 -7.90
N GLY A 105 7.49 4.88 -6.96
CA GLY A 105 6.58 3.79 -7.26
C GLY A 105 5.10 4.18 -7.23
N THR A 106 4.28 3.29 -7.78
CA THR A 106 2.82 3.29 -7.68
C THR A 106 2.40 2.28 -6.62
N VAL A 107 1.53 2.69 -5.69
CA VAL A 107 0.95 1.78 -4.70
C VAL A 107 -0.36 1.21 -5.23
N PHE A 108 -0.42 -0.11 -5.33
CA PHE A 108 -1.65 -0.84 -5.66
C PHE A 108 -2.22 -1.48 -4.40
N ARG A 109 -3.47 -1.16 -4.08
CA ARG A 109 -4.20 -1.70 -2.94
C ARG A 109 -5.44 -2.43 -3.41
N ALA A 110 -5.53 -3.72 -3.11
CA ALA A 110 -6.62 -4.59 -3.51
C ALA A 110 -7.23 -5.31 -2.31
N PRO A 111 -8.58 -5.41 -2.22
CA PRO A 111 -9.23 -6.13 -1.14
C PRO A 111 -8.97 -7.63 -1.26
N ILE A 112 -8.78 -8.29 -0.11
CA ILE A 112 -8.79 -9.75 -0.01
C ILE A 112 -10.26 -10.17 0.06
N MET A 113 -10.75 -10.81 -1.00
CA MET A 113 -12.14 -11.26 -1.12
C MET A 113 -12.36 -12.56 -0.35
N ILE A 114 -13.44 -12.63 0.42
CA ILE A 114 -13.83 -13.80 1.21
C ILE A 114 -15.33 -14.02 1.00
N ASP A 115 -15.72 -15.26 0.68
CA ASP A 115 -17.12 -15.59 0.39
C ASP A 115 -18.07 -15.31 1.56
N SER A 116 -17.60 -15.52 2.78
CA SER A 116 -18.38 -15.32 4.01
C SER A 116 -18.44 -13.88 4.50
N ILE A 117 -17.73 -12.93 3.85
CA ILE A 117 -17.77 -11.51 4.21
C ILE A 117 -18.25 -10.72 2.99
N GLN A 118 -19.46 -10.19 3.10
CA GLN A 118 -20.07 -9.41 2.03
C GLN A 118 -19.72 -7.93 2.15
N PRO A 119 -19.42 -7.25 1.04
CA PRO A 119 -19.20 -5.81 1.06
C PRO A 119 -20.40 -5.04 1.61
N VAL A 120 -20.13 -3.95 2.32
CA VAL A 120 -21.17 -3.00 2.78
C VAL A 120 -21.92 -2.41 1.59
N VAL A 121 -21.23 -2.15 0.49
CA VAL A 121 -21.86 -1.79 -0.79
C VAL A 121 -22.27 -3.09 -1.50
N LYS A 122 -23.54 -3.45 -1.40
CA LYS A 122 -24.06 -4.75 -1.87
C LYS A 122 -23.90 -5.00 -3.38
N ASN A 123 -23.68 -3.96 -4.19
CA ASN A 123 -23.42 -4.11 -5.62
C ASN A 123 -22.00 -4.61 -5.92
N TRP A 124 -21.02 -4.40 -5.03
CA TRP A 124 -19.64 -4.80 -5.26
C TRP A 124 -19.50 -6.32 -5.20
N LYS A 125 -19.26 -6.94 -6.35
CA LYS A 125 -19.10 -8.39 -6.50
C LYS A 125 -17.70 -8.79 -6.90
N LYS A 126 -16.90 -7.81 -7.35
CA LYS A 126 -15.54 -7.98 -7.84
C LYS A 126 -14.61 -7.00 -7.13
N PRO A 127 -13.32 -7.30 -6.99
CA PRO A 127 -12.40 -6.41 -6.30
C PRO A 127 -12.28 -5.06 -7.03
N ILE A 128 -12.11 -4.00 -6.27
CA ILE A 128 -11.77 -2.66 -6.75
C ILE A 128 -10.35 -2.39 -6.28
N THR A 129 -9.41 -2.31 -7.21
CA THR A 129 -8.00 -2.02 -6.89
C THR A 129 -7.76 -0.53 -7.00
N ILE A 130 -7.26 0.09 -5.94
CA ILE A 130 -6.81 1.48 -5.98
C ILE A 130 -5.34 1.53 -6.40
N ALA A 131 -5.05 2.24 -7.49
CA ALA A 131 -3.69 2.58 -7.89
C ALA A 131 -3.39 4.02 -7.46
N ARG A 132 -2.51 4.18 -6.46
CA ARG A 132 -2.14 5.47 -5.89
C ARG A 132 -0.80 5.94 -6.43
N HIS A 133 -0.74 7.16 -6.97
CA HIS A 133 0.51 7.83 -7.30
C HIS A 133 1.27 8.17 -6.00
N ALA A 134 2.34 7.46 -5.69
CA ALA A 134 3.04 7.60 -4.41
C ALA A 134 4.05 8.76 -4.38
N TYR A 135 3.80 9.83 -5.13
CA TYR A 135 4.69 10.97 -5.28
C TYR A 135 3.91 12.29 -5.33
N GLY A 136 4.56 13.39 -4.89
CA GLY A 136 4.01 14.75 -5.02
C GLY A 136 2.78 15.04 -4.15
N ASP A 137 1.99 15.99 -4.60
CA ASP A 137 0.75 16.49 -3.97
C ASP A 137 0.97 16.99 -2.52
N VAL A 138 -0.03 16.86 -1.67
CA VAL A 138 -0.01 17.23 -0.24
C VAL A 138 1.16 16.56 0.51
N TYR A 139 1.55 15.34 0.12
CA TYR A 139 2.65 14.58 0.78
C TYR A 139 4.05 15.15 0.53
N LYS A 140 4.20 16.05 -0.42
CA LYS A 140 5.45 16.75 -0.75
C LYS A 140 5.27 18.27 -0.78
N CYS A 141 4.25 18.78 -0.07
CA CYS A 141 4.00 20.21 -0.01
C CYS A 141 5.04 20.94 0.85
N THR A 142 5.18 22.23 0.56
CA THR A 142 5.85 23.21 1.42
C THR A 142 4.78 24.15 1.97
N GLU A 143 4.78 24.32 3.29
CA GLU A 143 3.76 25.15 3.94
C GLU A 143 4.34 26.00 5.07
N PHE A 144 3.71 27.10 5.35
CA PHE A 144 4.02 27.95 6.48
C PHE A 144 2.85 28.81 6.94
N ARG A 145 2.90 29.24 8.17
CA ARG A 145 1.91 30.11 8.77
C ARG A 145 2.18 31.55 8.36
N ILE A 146 1.16 32.26 7.83
CA ILE A 146 1.20 33.71 7.56
C ILE A 146 0.91 34.44 8.86
N PRO A 147 1.82 35.32 9.36
CA PRO A 147 1.66 35.95 10.66
C PRO A 147 0.70 37.14 10.66
N GLY A 148 0.43 37.79 9.50
CA GLY A 148 -0.37 38.97 9.38
C GLY A 148 -0.61 39.39 7.95
N ALA A 149 -1.02 40.65 7.75
CA ALA A 149 -1.27 41.21 6.42
C ALA A 149 -0.04 41.17 5.53
N GLY A 150 -0.25 40.89 4.23
CA GLY A 150 0.82 40.82 3.25
C GLY A 150 0.44 40.07 2.00
N LYS A 151 1.30 40.12 0.98
CA LYS A 151 1.07 39.50 -0.31
C LYS A 151 1.80 38.16 -0.41
N ALA A 152 1.08 37.11 -0.80
CA ALA A 152 1.64 35.81 -1.12
C ALA A 152 1.76 35.62 -2.64
N GLU A 153 2.92 35.19 -3.10
CA GLU A 153 3.20 34.93 -4.53
C GLU A 153 3.79 33.54 -4.73
N LEU A 154 3.41 32.93 -5.85
CA LEU A 154 4.07 31.76 -6.41
C LEU A 154 5.09 32.25 -7.45
N VAL A 155 6.35 31.87 -7.29
CA VAL A 155 7.45 32.30 -8.16
C VAL A 155 8.19 31.08 -8.68
N PHE A 156 8.34 30.97 -9.98
CA PHE A 156 9.25 30.04 -10.62
C PHE A 156 10.40 30.82 -11.25
N THR A 157 11.65 30.43 -10.96
CA THR A 157 12.86 30.98 -11.57
C THR A 157 13.50 29.90 -12.43
N GLY A 158 13.54 30.11 -13.74
CA GLY A 158 14.18 29.24 -14.68
C GLY A 158 15.72 29.21 -14.50
N ALA A 159 16.37 28.15 -15.01
CA ALA A 159 17.83 28.04 -15.00
C ALA A 159 18.52 29.16 -15.81
N ASP A 160 17.83 29.76 -16.76
CA ASP A 160 18.23 30.91 -17.56
C ASP A 160 18.00 32.27 -16.84
N GLY A 161 17.49 32.24 -15.60
CA GLY A 161 17.15 33.42 -14.81
C GLY A 161 15.77 34.03 -15.13
N SER A 162 15.03 33.51 -16.09
CA SER A 162 13.66 33.92 -16.39
C SER A 162 12.74 33.68 -15.18
N GLN A 163 11.72 34.54 -14.99
CA GLN A 163 10.78 34.37 -13.87
C GLN A 163 9.34 34.39 -14.35
N GLN A 164 8.56 33.46 -13.80
CA GLN A 164 7.11 33.49 -13.82
C GLN A 164 6.59 33.79 -12.40
N ARG A 165 5.65 34.70 -12.27
CA ARG A 165 5.05 35.10 -10.99
C ARG A 165 3.54 35.09 -11.09
N ALA A 166 2.89 34.61 -10.01
CA ALA A 166 1.45 34.70 -9.86
C ALA A 166 1.13 35.07 -8.40
N THR A 167 0.28 36.05 -8.20
CA THR A 167 -0.26 36.35 -6.86
C THR A 167 -1.18 35.21 -6.47
N VAL A 168 -0.92 34.62 -5.32
CA VAL A 168 -1.76 33.59 -4.70
C VAL A 168 -2.91 34.26 -3.95
N PHE A 169 -2.57 35.20 -3.03
CA PHE A 169 -3.54 35.91 -2.25
C PHE A 169 -2.93 37.17 -1.58
N ASP A 170 -3.73 38.21 -1.40
CA ASP A 170 -3.40 39.37 -0.59
C ASP A 170 -4.07 39.22 0.78
N PHE A 171 -3.27 38.86 1.80
CA PHE A 171 -3.76 38.65 3.16
C PHE A 171 -4.01 39.96 3.88
N GLU A 172 -5.20 40.13 4.47
CA GLU A 172 -5.54 41.23 5.38
C GLU A 172 -5.17 40.90 6.84
N GLY A 173 -4.90 39.65 7.16
CA GLY A 173 -4.57 39.16 8.48
C GLY A 173 -3.81 37.83 8.44
N ALA A 174 -3.74 37.14 9.57
CA ALA A 174 -3.06 35.86 9.67
C ALA A 174 -3.75 34.77 8.82
N GLY A 175 -2.94 33.84 8.28
CA GLY A 175 -3.41 32.77 7.41
C GLY A 175 -2.46 31.58 7.34
N VAL A 176 -2.64 30.74 6.33
CA VAL A 176 -1.76 29.63 6.00
C VAL A 176 -1.53 29.60 4.50
N LEU A 177 -0.34 29.22 4.07
CA LEU A 177 0.02 29.03 2.67
C LEU A 177 0.61 27.65 2.46
N GLN A 178 0.22 27.01 1.36
CA GLN A 178 0.75 25.70 0.95
C GLN A 178 1.07 25.70 -0.55
N GLY A 179 2.24 25.22 -0.91
CA GLY A 179 2.67 24.97 -2.29
C GLY A 179 2.85 23.47 -2.55
N GLN A 180 2.33 22.99 -3.67
CA GLN A 180 2.44 21.60 -4.12
C GLN A 180 3.16 21.55 -5.47
N TYR A 181 3.75 20.40 -5.80
CA TYR A 181 4.37 20.15 -7.10
C TYR A 181 4.25 18.69 -7.53
N ASN A 182 4.43 18.46 -8.80
CA ASN A 182 4.66 17.13 -9.38
C ASN A 182 5.63 17.24 -10.56
N LYS A 183 6.02 16.10 -11.13
CA LYS A 183 6.91 16.01 -12.31
C LYS A 183 6.22 15.22 -13.41
N ASP A 184 6.33 15.67 -14.64
CA ASP A 184 5.75 14.99 -15.80
C ASP A 184 6.25 13.56 -15.95
N ASP A 185 7.55 13.32 -15.71
CA ASP A 185 8.13 11.98 -15.76
C ASP A 185 7.54 11.04 -14.70
N SER A 186 7.31 11.54 -13.49
CA SER A 186 6.67 10.74 -12.41
C SER A 186 5.20 10.46 -12.72
N ILE A 187 4.47 11.42 -13.28
CA ILE A 187 3.08 11.23 -13.72
C ILE A 187 3.02 10.19 -14.86
N ARG A 188 3.94 10.26 -15.82
CA ARG A 188 4.02 9.31 -16.93
C ARG A 188 4.38 7.90 -16.47
N SER A 189 5.30 7.80 -15.53
CA SER A 189 5.65 6.54 -14.86
C SER A 189 4.43 5.93 -14.14
N PHE A 190 3.68 6.75 -13.41
CA PHE A 190 2.44 6.35 -12.75
C PHE A 190 1.41 5.85 -13.76
N ALA A 191 1.20 6.57 -14.87
CA ALA A 191 0.29 6.17 -15.93
C ALA A 191 0.67 4.78 -16.50
N ARG A 192 1.94 4.58 -16.86
CA ARG A 192 2.45 3.30 -17.37
C ARG A 192 2.25 2.16 -16.37
N SER A 193 2.53 2.40 -15.08
CA SER A 193 2.31 1.40 -14.03
C SER A 193 0.83 0.99 -13.94
N CYS A 194 -0.09 1.96 -14.01
CA CYS A 194 -1.53 1.70 -14.00
C CYS A 194 -1.98 0.90 -15.23
N PHE A 195 -1.54 1.27 -16.42
CA PHE A 195 -1.87 0.57 -17.66
C PHE A 195 -1.33 -0.86 -17.68
N ASN A 196 -0.07 -1.06 -17.27
CA ASN A 196 0.53 -2.40 -17.19
C ASN A 196 -0.23 -3.27 -16.18
N TYR A 197 -0.52 -2.74 -14.98
CA TYR A 197 -1.26 -3.50 -13.97
C TYR A 197 -2.68 -3.88 -14.47
N ALA A 198 -3.39 -2.96 -15.12
CA ALA A 198 -4.70 -3.22 -15.67
C ALA A 198 -4.68 -4.34 -16.74
N LEU A 199 -3.65 -4.37 -17.59
CA LEU A 199 -3.42 -5.45 -18.57
C LEU A 199 -3.13 -6.80 -17.88
N ASP A 200 -2.28 -6.80 -16.85
CA ASP A 200 -1.90 -8.01 -16.12
C ASP A 200 -3.12 -8.66 -15.44
N VAL A 201 -3.97 -7.84 -14.80
CA VAL A 201 -5.19 -8.32 -14.12
C VAL A 201 -6.42 -8.41 -15.05
N LYS A 202 -6.30 -7.98 -16.31
CA LYS A 202 -7.37 -7.94 -17.32
C LYS A 202 -8.62 -7.20 -16.82
N GLN A 203 -8.42 -6.01 -16.28
CA GLN A 203 -9.47 -5.15 -15.75
C GLN A 203 -9.43 -3.77 -16.40
N ASP A 204 -10.58 -3.11 -16.50
CA ASP A 204 -10.66 -1.72 -16.93
C ASP A 204 -9.83 -0.81 -16.03
N LEU A 205 -9.31 0.28 -16.59
CA LEU A 205 -8.63 1.33 -15.85
C LEU A 205 -9.47 2.61 -15.82
N TRP A 206 -9.84 3.03 -14.63
CA TRP A 206 -10.53 4.30 -14.39
C TRP A 206 -9.55 5.30 -13.78
N PHE A 207 -9.47 6.50 -14.34
CA PHE A 207 -8.65 7.57 -13.77
C PHE A 207 -9.52 8.78 -13.45
N GLY A 208 -9.33 9.37 -12.27
CA GLY A 208 -10.06 10.55 -11.82
C GLY A 208 -9.17 11.67 -11.30
N ALA A 209 -9.49 12.89 -11.74
CA ALA A 209 -8.90 14.12 -11.25
C ALA A 209 -9.93 15.25 -11.30
N LYS A 210 -9.61 16.46 -10.83
CA LYS A 210 -10.55 17.60 -10.85
C LYS A 210 -10.05 18.69 -11.81
N ASP A 211 -9.78 18.33 -13.06
CA ASP A 211 -9.19 19.21 -14.07
C ASP A 211 -10.03 20.44 -14.42
N THR A 212 -11.33 20.41 -14.16
CA THR A 212 -12.21 21.58 -14.34
C THR A 212 -11.96 22.67 -13.31
N ILE A 213 -11.40 22.35 -12.15
CA ILE A 213 -11.02 23.30 -11.09
C ILE A 213 -9.51 23.51 -11.09
N SER A 214 -8.71 22.45 -11.01
CA SER A 214 -7.25 22.49 -11.07
C SER A 214 -6.79 22.42 -12.55
N LYS A 215 -6.98 23.56 -13.26
CA LYS A 215 -6.84 23.64 -14.73
C LYS A 215 -5.42 23.50 -15.27
N LYS A 216 -4.41 23.44 -14.42
CA LYS A 216 -3.02 23.13 -14.77
C LYS A 216 -2.57 21.84 -14.11
N TYR A 217 -2.61 21.77 -12.80
CA TYR A 217 -2.09 20.63 -12.05
C TYR A 217 -2.81 19.32 -12.42
N ASP A 218 -4.12 19.25 -12.20
CA ASP A 218 -4.89 18.03 -12.51
C ASP A 218 -5.05 17.81 -14.02
N HIS A 219 -5.11 18.90 -14.81
CA HIS A 219 -5.19 18.80 -16.25
C HIS A 219 -3.93 18.17 -16.85
N THR A 220 -2.74 18.48 -16.31
CA THR A 220 -1.48 17.83 -16.70
C THR A 220 -1.52 16.32 -16.48
N PHE A 221 -2.08 15.85 -15.36
CA PHE A 221 -2.27 14.41 -15.13
C PHE A 221 -3.16 13.77 -16.20
N LYS A 222 -4.30 14.40 -16.48
CA LYS A 222 -5.23 13.93 -17.53
C LYS A 222 -4.56 13.83 -18.89
N ASP A 223 -3.84 14.88 -19.30
CA ASP A 223 -3.19 14.94 -20.61
C ASP A 223 -2.11 13.85 -20.71
N ILE A 224 -1.24 13.72 -19.72
CA ILE A 224 -0.17 12.71 -19.71
C ILE A 224 -0.73 11.28 -19.74
N PHE A 225 -1.82 11.02 -18.99
CA PHE A 225 -2.50 9.72 -19.05
C PHE A 225 -3.04 9.44 -20.45
N GLN A 226 -3.72 10.42 -21.06
CA GLN A 226 -4.29 10.25 -22.40
C GLN A 226 -3.21 10.09 -23.47
N GLU A 227 -2.16 10.92 -23.45
CA GLU A 227 -1.02 10.80 -24.36
C GLU A 227 -0.34 9.42 -24.24
N THR A 228 -0.12 8.95 -23.01
CA THR A 228 0.51 7.65 -22.76
C THR A 228 -0.38 6.52 -23.26
N TYR A 229 -1.68 6.59 -23.00
CA TYR A 229 -2.65 5.61 -23.50
C TYR A 229 -2.64 5.53 -25.03
N ASP A 230 -2.80 6.65 -25.70
CA ASP A 230 -2.90 6.71 -27.16
C ASP A 230 -1.61 6.23 -27.84
N ALA A 231 -0.44 6.56 -27.27
CA ALA A 231 0.84 6.22 -27.84
C ALA A 231 1.31 4.77 -27.56
N GLU A 232 0.99 4.20 -26.41
CA GLU A 232 1.65 2.96 -25.94
C GLU A 232 0.68 1.82 -25.60
N TYR A 233 -0.59 2.10 -25.30
CA TYR A 233 -1.48 1.12 -24.66
C TYR A 233 -2.80 0.87 -25.39
N LYS A 234 -3.27 1.76 -26.23
CA LYS A 234 -4.58 1.67 -26.86
C LYS A 234 -4.82 0.32 -27.56
N GLU A 235 -3.91 -0.07 -28.44
CA GLU A 235 -4.02 -1.34 -29.17
C GLU A 235 -3.98 -2.56 -28.23
N LYS A 236 -3.17 -2.48 -27.17
CA LYS A 236 -3.06 -3.56 -26.17
C LYS A 236 -4.35 -3.72 -25.36
N PHE A 237 -4.98 -2.60 -25.00
CA PHE A 237 -6.26 -2.59 -24.28
C PHE A 237 -7.39 -3.13 -25.15
N GLU A 238 -7.45 -2.69 -26.41
CA GLU A 238 -8.42 -3.20 -27.39
C GLU A 238 -8.25 -4.72 -27.59
N ALA A 239 -7.02 -5.20 -27.74
CA ALA A 239 -6.72 -6.64 -27.87
C ALA A 239 -7.07 -7.45 -26.62
N ALA A 240 -6.93 -6.85 -25.45
CA ALA A 240 -7.29 -7.49 -24.17
C ALA A 240 -8.79 -7.38 -23.82
N GLY A 241 -9.57 -6.61 -24.58
CA GLY A 241 -11.00 -6.38 -24.33
C GLY A 241 -11.28 -5.58 -23.07
N ILE A 242 -10.36 -4.69 -22.67
CA ILE A 242 -10.48 -3.79 -21.52
C ILE A 242 -10.43 -2.33 -21.95
N THR A 243 -10.94 -1.43 -21.13
CA THR A 243 -11.08 -0.02 -21.46
C THR A 243 -10.31 0.89 -20.52
N TYR A 244 -9.86 2.04 -21.02
CA TYR A 244 -9.41 3.19 -20.24
C TYR A 244 -10.50 4.24 -20.22
N PHE A 245 -10.79 4.77 -19.02
CA PHE A 245 -11.84 5.75 -18.82
C PHE A 245 -11.36 6.87 -17.88
N TYR A 246 -11.48 8.12 -18.33
CA TYR A 246 -11.25 9.31 -17.52
C TYR A 246 -12.56 10.01 -17.19
N SER A 247 -12.73 10.45 -15.94
CA SER A 247 -13.80 11.38 -15.55
C SER A 247 -13.36 12.26 -14.36
N LEU A 248 -14.22 13.22 -14.02
CA LEU A 248 -14.00 14.01 -12.79
C LEU A 248 -14.08 13.10 -11.57
N ILE A 249 -13.23 13.36 -10.58
CA ILE A 249 -13.11 12.50 -9.39
C ILE A 249 -14.43 12.31 -8.66
N ASP A 250 -15.25 13.34 -8.53
CA ASP A 250 -16.57 13.29 -7.91
C ASP A 250 -17.58 12.44 -8.71
N ASP A 251 -17.54 12.46 -10.04
CA ASP A 251 -18.34 11.58 -10.89
C ASP A 251 -17.87 10.11 -10.76
N ILE A 252 -16.56 9.88 -10.74
CA ILE A 252 -16.03 8.53 -10.52
C ILE A 252 -16.45 7.96 -9.16
N VAL A 253 -16.37 8.73 -8.08
CA VAL A 253 -16.85 8.29 -6.75
C VAL A 253 -18.30 7.79 -6.83
N ALA A 254 -19.17 8.53 -7.51
CA ALA A 254 -20.57 8.13 -7.68
C ALA A 254 -20.71 6.85 -8.53
N ARG A 255 -19.87 6.69 -9.58
CA ARG A 255 -19.86 5.49 -10.44
C ARG A 255 -19.34 4.28 -9.69
N VAL A 256 -18.27 4.42 -8.92
CA VAL A 256 -17.68 3.35 -8.09
C VAL A 256 -18.72 2.75 -7.16
N ILE A 257 -19.47 3.58 -6.43
CA ILE A 257 -20.53 3.12 -5.51
C ILE A 257 -21.64 2.34 -6.24
N ARG A 258 -21.96 2.70 -7.49
CA ARG A 258 -23.01 2.05 -8.29
C ARG A 258 -22.51 0.85 -9.09
N SER A 259 -21.20 0.65 -9.19
CA SER A 259 -20.58 -0.40 -9.98
C SER A 259 -20.71 -1.78 -9.32
N GLU A 260 -20.37 -2.82 -10.07
CA GLU A 260 -20.15 -4.17 -9.53
C GLU A 260 -18.70 -4.42 -9.07
N GLY A 261 -17.81 -3.43 -9.25
CA GLY A 261 -16.36 -3.59 -9.09
C GLY A 261 -15.72 -4.20 -10.35
N GLY A 262 -14.48 -4.70 -10.19
CA GLY A 262 -13.75 -5.37 -11.28
C GLY A 262 -12.95 -4.40 -12.15
N PHE A 263 -12.43 -3.35 -11.56
CA PHE A 263 -11.58 -2.37 -12.25
C PHE A 263 -10.45 -1.85 -11.36
N VAL A 264 -9.45 -1.27 -11.99
CA VAL A 264 -8.38 -0.52 -11.35
C VAL A 264 -8.77 0.95 -11.35
N TRP A 265 -8.73 1.57 -10.19
CA TRP A 265 -9.00 3.01 -10.04
C TRP A 265 -7.72 3.76 -9.73
N ALA A 266 -7.19 4.48 -10.72
CA ALA A 266 -6.02 5.32 -10.59
C ALA A 266 -6.38 6.67 -9.95
N CYS A 267 -5.62 7.04 -8.93
CA CYS A 267 -5.82 8.24 -8.12
C CYS A 267 -4.48 8.96 -7.89
N LYS A 268 -4.51 10.29 -7.81
CA LYS A 268 -3.39 11.08 -7.28
C LYS A 268 -3.07 10.67 -5.84
N ASN A 269 -1.96 11.16 -5.31
CA ASN A 269 -1.42 10.69 -4.03
C ASN A 269 -2.44 10.78 -2.88
N TYR A 270 -2.98 11.95 -2.59
CA TYR A 270 -3.95 12.14 -1.50
C TYR A 270 -5.29 11.46 -1.79
N ASP A 271 -5.80 11.62 -3.01
CA ASP A 271 -7.05 10.98 -3.43
C ASP A 271 -6.97 9.46 -3.26
N GLY A 272 -5.85 8.86 -3.67
CA GLY A 272 -5.61 7.42 -3.54
C GLY A 272 -5.46 6.93 -2.10
N ASP A 273 -4.91 7.75 -1.22
CA ASP A 273 -4.84 7.43 0.20
C ASP A 273 -6.25 7.31 0.81
N VAL A 274 -7.05 8.36 0.62
CA VAL A 274 -8.42 8.41 1.18
C VAL A 274 -9.33 7.34 0.54
N MET A 275 -9.27 7.21 -0.79
CA MET A 275 -10.14 6.27 -1.51
C MET A 275 -9.78 4.80 -1.24
N SER A 276 -8.51 4.48 -1.02
CA SER A 276 -8.14 3.11 -0.67
C SER A 276 -8.68 2.70 0.70
N ASP A 277 -8.67 3.60 1.69
CA ASP A 277 -9.24 3.31 3.01
C ASP A 277 -10.77 3.19 2.96
N MET A 278 -11.44 4.04 2.17
CA MET A 278 -12.89 3.94 1.93
C MET A 278 -13.27 2.59 1.30
N VAL A 279 -12.59 2.20 0.22
CA VAL A 279 -12.86 0.96 -0.50
C VAL A 279 -12.57 -0.25 0.40
N SER A 280 -11.45 -0.24 1.12
CA SER A 280 -11.08 -1.29 2.07
C SER A 280 -12.14 -1.49 3.15
N THR A 281 -12.56 -0.40 3.78
CA THR A 281 -13.60 -0.43 4.82
C THR A 281 -14.91 -0.99 4.28
N ALA A 282 -15.27 -0.62 3.04
CA ALA A 282 -16.50 -1.09 2.42
C ALA A 282 -16.44 -2.57 1.98
N PHE A 283 -15.25 -3.13 1.76
CA PHE A 283 -15.06 -4.59 1.57
C PHE A 283 -14.95 -5.37 2.89
N GLY A 284 -14.99 -4.69 4.04
CA GLY A 284 -15.07 -5.33 5.36
C GLY A 284 -14.07 -4.78 6.37
N SER A 285 -12.77 -4.79 6.09
CA SER A 285 -11.74 -4.35 7.04
C SER A 285 -10.47 -3.90 6.33
N LEU A 286 -9.83 -2.86 6.84
CA LEU A 286 -8.50 -2.42 6.38
C LEU A 286 -7.44 -3.54 6.53
N ALA A 287 -7.60 -4.44 7.50
CA ALA A 287 -6.74 -5.61 7.67
C ALA A 287 -6.93 -6.68 6.57
N MET A 288 -7.90 -6.49 5.68
CA MET A 288 -8.19 -7.32 4.51
C MET A 288 -7.79 -6.63 3.20
N MET A 289 -6.83 -5.73 3.24
CA MET A 289 -6.32 -4.99 2.08
C MET A 289 -4.84 -5.32 1.86
N THR A 290 -4.53 -5.84 0.68
CA THR A 290 -3.13 -5.97 0.23
C THR A 290 -2.59 -4.62 -0.22
N SER A 291 -1.29 -4.43 -0.11
CA SER A 291 -0.60 -3.23 -0.61
C SER A 291 0.71 -3.63 -1.26
N VAL A 292 0.94 -3.20 -2.48
CA VAL A 292 2.20 -3.38 -3.18
C VAL A 292 2.64 -2.07 -3.82
N LEU A 293 3.87 -1.67 -3.55
CA LEU A 293 4.54 -0.57 -4.25
C LEU A 293 5.33 -1.16 -5.42
N VAL A 294 5.09 -0.66 -6.62
CA VAL A 294 5.80 -1.08 -7.84
C VAL A 294 6.53 0.12 -8.43
N SER A 295 7.86 0.01 -8.54
CA SER A 295 8.67 1.06 -9.17
C SER A 295 8.60 1.00 -10.70
N PRO A 296 8.97 2.09 -11.41
CA PRO A 296 8.97 2.12 -12.87
C PRO A 296 9.90 1.07 -13.52
N ASP A 297 10.95 0.68 -12.82
CA ASP A 297 11.94 -0.31 -13.25
C ASP A 297 11.65 -1.73 -12.73
N GLY A 298 10.43 -1.98 -12.24
CA GLY A 298 9.97 -3.30 -11.84
C GLY A 298 10.55 -3.81 -10.52
N LYS A 299 10.68 -2.94 -9.52
CA LYS A 299 10.96 -3.32 -8.13
C LYS A 299 9.65 -3.33 -7.33
N TYR A 300 9.56 -4.24 -6.39
CA TYR A 300 8.34 -4.51 -5.64
C TYR A 300 8.58 -4.39 -4.14
N GLU A 301 7.70 -3.71 -3.44
CA GLU A 301 7.62 -3.73 -1.98
C GLU A 301 6.22 -4.13 -1.58
N TYR A 302 6.10 -5.24 -0.87
CA TYR A 302 4.83 -5.75 -0.33
C TYR A 302 4.68 -5.35 1.13
N GLU A 303 3.55 -4.75 1.49
CA GLU A 303 3.26 -4.32 2.85
C GLU A 303 1.78 -4.57 3.22
N ALA A 304 1.44 -4.51 4.50
CA ALA A 304 0.06 -4.38 4.95
C ALA A 304 -0.37 -2.91 4.84
N ALA A 305 -1.60 -2.67 4.40
CA ALA A 305 -2.13 -1.30 4.25
C ALA A 305 -2.44 -0.62 5.59
N HIS A 306 -2.53 -1.37 6.69
CA HIS A 306 -2.86 -0.86 8.03
C HIS A 306 -1.61 -0.44 8.84
N GLY A 307 -1.82 0.28 9.94
CA GLY A 307 -0.77 0.69 10.87
C GLY A 307 -0.37 -0.40 11.88
N THR A 308 0.38 -0.01 12.91
CA THR A 308 1.05 -0.89 13.89
C THR A 308 0.16 -1.52 14.95
N VAL A 309 -1.15 -1.17 14.98
CA VAL A 309 -2.16 -1.69 15.92
C VAL A 309 -1.79 -1.45 17.39
N THR A 310 -1.43 -0.23 17.72
CA THR A 310 -0.96 0.25 19.03
C THR A 310 -1.80 -0.22 20.20
N ARG A 311 -3.15 -0.14 20.08
CA ARG A 311 -4.05 -0.52 21.17
C ARG A 311 -3.94 -2.00 21.57
N HIS A 312 -3.71 -2.89 20.59
CA HIS A 312 -3.48 -4.31 20.86
C HIS A 312 -2.09 -4.55 21.43
N TYR A 313 -1.09 -3.78 20.99
CA TYR A 313 0.25 -3.87 21.55
C TYR A 313 0.30 -3.57 23.04
N TYR A 314 -0.38 -2.53 23.51
CA TYR A 314 -0.47 -2.25 24.96
C TYR A 314 -1.20 -3.33 25.76
N LYS A 315 -2.15 -4.04 25.18
CA LYS A 315 -2.75 -5.21 25.80
C LYS A 315 -1.76 -6.37 25.87
N TYR A 316 -1.07 -6.64 24.78
CA TYR A 316 -0.05 -7.67 24.70
C TYR A 316 1.06 -7.46 25.76
N LEU A 317 1.54 -6.23 25.97
CA LEU A 317 2.52 -5.90 27.00
C LEU A 317 2.03 -6.19 28.42
N LYS A 318 0.72 -6.22 28.65
CA LYS A 318 0.10 -6.62 29.94
C LYS A 318 -0.12 -8.13 30.06
N GLY A 319 0.35 -8.93 29.10
CA GLY A 319 0.15 -10.37 29.06
C GLY A 319 -1.26 -10.80 28.60
N GLU A 320 -2.06 -9.88 28.05
CA GLU A 320 -3.38 -10.21 27.52
C GLU A 320 -3.26 -10.82 26.11
N LYS A 321 -4.06 -11.85 25.84
CA LYS A 321 -4.20 -12.38 24.49
C LYS A 321 -4.98 -11.42 23.61
N THR A 322 -4.47 -11.20 22.39
CA THR A 322 -5.09 -10.29 21.42
C THR A 322 -5.59 -11.06 20.20
N SER A 323 -6.70 -10.59 19.66
CA SER A 323 -7.25 -11.08 18.39
C SER A 323 -7.00 -10.01 17.32
N THR A 324 -5.73 -9.91 16.90
CA THR A 324 -5.27 -8.99 15.84
C THR A 324 -5.24 -9.76 14.53
N ASN A 325 -5.89 -9.23 13.50
CA ASN A 325 -5.99 -9.85 12.20
C ASN A 325 -4.64 -9.79 11.45
N PRO A 326 -4.01 -10.93 11.10
CA PRO A 326 -2.72 -10.96 10.42
C PRO A 326 -2.83 -11.05 8.88
N MET A 327 -4.03 -11.08 8.31
CA MET A 327 -4.26 -11.42 6.90
C MET A 327 -3.46 -10.55 5.94
N ALA A 328 -3.52 -9.24 6.07
CA ALA A 328 -2.77 -8.33 5.18
C ALA A 328 -1.25 -8.57 5.26
N THR A 329 -0.73 -8.87 6.45
CA THR A 329 0.69 -9.20 6.64
C THR A 329 1.06 -10.55 6.02
N ILE A 330 0.21 -11.56 6.16
CA ILE A 330 0.39 -12.87 5.52
C ILE A 330 0.42 -12.71 3.99
N PHE A 331 -0.51 -11.91 3.44
CA PHE A 331 -0.57 -11.64 2.00
C PHE A 331 0.59 -10.78 1.49
N ALA A 332 1.17 -9.93 2.33
CA ALA A 332 2.42 -9.25 1.99
C ALA A 332 3.57 -10.26 1.81
N TRP A 333 3.73 -11.20 2.73
CA TRP A 333 4.73 -12.27 2.61
C TRP A 333 4.48 -13.18 1.41
N SER A 334 3.25 -13.66 1.20
CA SER A 334 2.92 -14.53 0.09
C SER A 334 3.15 -13.85 -1.26
N GLY A 335 2.76 -12.57 -1.39
CA GLY A 335 3.03 -11.77 -2.58
C GLY A 335 4.52 -11.62 -2.87
N ALA A 336 5.32 -11.36 -1.84
CA ALA A 336 6.77 -11.27 -1.96
C ALA A 336 7.40 -12.60 -2.39
N PHE A 337 6.94 -13.74 -1.84
CA PHE A 337 7.41 -15.07 -2.26
C PHE A 337 7.04 -15.40 -3.70
N LYS A 338 5.79 -15.13 -4.11
CA LYS A 338 5.37 -15.33 -5.50
C LYS A 338 6.24 -14.52 -6.46
N LYS A 339 6.41 -13.23 -6.18
CA LYS A 339 7.23 -12.37 -7.04
C LYS A 339 8.70 -12.77 -7.05
N ARG A 340 9.27 -13.14 -5.91
CA ARG A 340 10.65 -13.63 -5.84
C ARG A 340 10.81 -14.96 -6.59
N GLY A 341 9.84 -15.86 -6.47
CA GLY A 341 9.81 -17.12 -7.19
C GLY A 341 9.73 -16.95 -8.71
N GLU A 342 8.91 -16.01 -9.18
CA GLU A 342 8.82 -15.64 -10.60
C GLU A 342 10.19 -15.13 -11.13
N LEU A 343 10.79 -14.17 -10.43
CA LEU A 343 12.06 -13.56 -10.85
C LEU A 343 13.24 -14.53 -10.81
N ASP A 344 13.24 -15.51 -9.91
CA ASP A 344 14.30 -16.49 -9.75
C ASP A 344 14.05 -17.78 -10.54
N ASN A 345 12.93 -17.89 -11.27
CA ASN A 345 12.47 -19.14 -11.90
C ASN A 345 12.47 -20.31 -10.89
N LEU A 346 11.79 -20.09 -9.76
CA LEU A 346 11.64 -21.04 -8.65
C LEU A 346 10.14 -21.30 -8.41
N PRO A 347 9.51 -22.18 -9.20
CA PRO A 347 8.07 -22.42 -9.16
C PRO A 347 7.57 -22.95 -7.82
N GLU A 348 8.42 -23.65 -7.05
CA GLU A 348 8.09 -24.15 -5.71
C GLU A 348 7.83 -22.98 -4.73
N LEU A 349 8.55 -21.88 -4.87
CA LEU A 349 8.34 -20.68 -4.05
C LEU A 349 7.07 -19.93 -4.46
N VAL A 350 6.74 -19.91 -5.74
CA VAL A 350 5.45 -19.37 -6.23
C VAL A 350 4.31 -20.19 -5.65
N HIS A 351 4.39 -21.53 -5.79
CA HIS A 351 3.38 -22.45 -5.26
C HIS A 351 3.20 -22.32 -3.75
N PHE A 352 4.29 -22.14 -3.00
CA PHE A 352 4.22 -21.89 -1.55
C PHE A 352 3.41 -20.63 -1.23
N GLY A 353 3.66 -19.53 -1.94
CA GLY A 353 2.91 -18.29 -1.77
C GLY A 353 1.40 -18.48 -2.06
N GLU A 354 1.06 -19.19 -3.14
CA GLU A 354 -0.32 -19.52 -3.50
C GLU A 354 -0.99 -20.43 -2.46
N ALA A 355 -0.28 -21.44 -1.98
CA ALA A 355 -0.78 -22.35 -0.95
C ALA A 355 -1.04 -21.64 0.38
N LEU A 356 -0.19 -20.68 0.75
CA LEU A 356 -0.34 -19.88 1.95
C LEU A 356 -1.59 -18.96 1.86
N GLU A 357 -1.82 -18.32 0.72
CA GLU A 357 -3.06 -17.54 0.47
C GLU A 357 -4.29 -18.44 0.52
N ALA A 358 -4.27 -19.57 -0.18
CA ALA A 358 -5.37 -20.51 -0.22
C ALA A 358 -5.70 -21.11 1.16
N ALA A 359 -4.69 -21.42 1.98
CA ALA A 359 -4.88 -21.90 3.36
C ALA A 359 -5.51 -20.82 4.25
N SER A 360 -5.08 -19.58 4.09
CA SER A 360 -5.61 -18.43 4.84
C SER A 360 -7.07 -18.15 4.50
N LEU A 361 -7.42 -18.14 3.22
CA LEU A 361 -8.81 -17.96 2.74
C LEU A 361 -9.70 -19.12 3.18
N GLN A 362 -9.21 -20.36 3.09
CA GLN A 362 -9.95 -21.53 3.54
C GLN A 362 -10.27 -21.44 5.03
N THR A 363 -9.32 -21.01 5.86
CA THR A 363 -9.53 -20.82 7.32
C THR A 363 -10.69 -19.88 7.60
N LEU A 364 -10.75 -18.76 6.88
CA LEU A 364 -11.83 -17.78 7.01
C LEU A 364 -13.16 -18.31 6.48
N ASN A 365 -13.17 -18.98 5.32
CA ASN A 365 -14.38 -19.54 4.74
C ASN A 365 -14.98 -20.69 5.58
N GLU A 366 -14.18 -21.38 6.37
CA GLU A 366 -14.63 -22.38 7.35
C GLU A 366 -15.09 -21.74 8.67
N GLY A 367 -15.05 -20.40 8.78
CA GLY A 367 -15.56 -19.66 9.92
C GLY A 367 -14.58 -19.44 11.07
N ILE A 368 -13.32 -19.85 10.95
CA ILE A 368 -12.29 -19.55 11.97
C ILE A 368 -11.75 -18.14 11.69
N MET A 369 -12.02 -17.20 12.60
CA MET A 369 -11.76 -15.78 12.36
C MET A 369 -11.23 -15.06 13.58
N THR A 370 -10.51 -13.96 13.35
CA THR A 370 -10.25 -12.97 14.38
C THR A 370 -11.52 -12.15 14.70
N LYS A 371 -11.59 -11.58 15.89
CA LYS A 371 -12.82 -10.94 16.42
C LYS A 371 -13.36 -9.81 15.55
N ASP A 372 -12.49 -9.08 14.86
CA ASP A 372 -12.87 -7.99 13.94
C ASP A 372 -13.72 -8.47 12.76
N LEU A 373 -13.51 -9.70 12.30
CA LEU A 373 -14.23 -10.27 11.15
C LEU A 373 -15.51 -11.00 11.55
N CYS A 374 -15.62 -11.50 12.79
CA CYS A 374 -16.79 -12.28 13.22
C CYS A 374 -18.12 -11.54 13.06
N GLY A 375 -18.13 -10.22 13.30
CA GLY A 375 -19.31 -9.39 13.13
C GLY A 375 -19.70 -9.08 11.68
N LEU A 376 -18.81 -9.42 10.73
CA LEU A 376 -19.00 -9.19 9.30
C LEU A 376 -19.38 -10.46 8.54
N ALA A 377 -19.29 -11.62 9.20
CA ALA A 377 -19.56 -12.91 8.58
C ALA A 377 -21.06 -13.10 8.29
N GLU A 378 -21.37 -13.49 7.07
CA GLU A 378 -22.72 -13.80 6.61
C GLU A 378 -22.78 -15.27 6.12
N GLY A 379 -23.87 -15.96 6.43
CA GLY A 379 -24.14 -17.34 5.96
C GLY A 379 -23.37 -18.45 6.68
N ILE A 380 -22.50 -18.12 7.64
CA ILE A 380 -21.76 -19.07 8.48
C ILE A 380 -21.80 -18.65 9.94
N THR A 381 -21.51 -19.59 10.86
CA THR A 381 -21.33 -19.28 12.29
C THR A 381 -19.85 -19.13 12.59
N PRO A 382 -19.35 -17.90 12.84
CA PRO A 382 -17.93 -17.69 13.04
C PRO A 382 -17.47 -18.17 14.43
N THR A 383 -16.27 -18.74 14.48
CA THR A 383 -15.54 -19.08 15.69
C THR A 383 -14.43 -18.04 15.91
N ALA A 384 -14.60 -17.21 16.93
CA ALA A 384 -13.61 -16.19 17.26
C ALA A 384 -12.38 -16.81 17.93
N VAL A 385 -11.20 -16.52 17.37
CA VAL A 385 -9.91 -16.95 17.92
C VAL A 385 -8.98 -15.76 18.18
N ASP A 386 -7.96 -15.96 18.99
CA ASP A 386 -6.85 -15.01 19.11
C ASP A 386 -5.90 -15.13 17.91
N SER A 387 -4.93 -14.22 17.82
CA SER A 387 -3.99 -14.19 16.69
C SER A 387 -3.17 -15.48 16.56
N GLU A 388 -2.75 -16.06 17.67
CA GLU A 388 -1.99 -17.30 17.70
C GLU A 388 -2.84 -18.49 17.22
N GLY A 389 -4.07 -18.60 17.70
CA GLY A 389 -5.02 -19.64 17.29
C GLY A 389 -5.37 -19.54 15.80
N PHE A 390 -5.49 -18.32 15.29
CA PHE A 390 -5.75 -18.09 13.86
C PHE A 390 -4.57 -18.52 12.98
N ILE A 391 -3.34 -18.15 13.36
CA ILE A 391 -2.12 -18.53 12.63
C ILE A 391 -1.93 -20.05 12.65
N LYS A 392 -2.18 -20.73 13.79
CA LYS A 392 -2.13 -22.20 13.88
C LYS A 392 -3.17 -22.88 12.99
N ALA A 393 -4.39 -22.35 12.95
CA ALA A 393 -5.42 -22.90 12.05
C ALA A 393 -5.04 -22.76 10.56
N ILE A 394 -4.37 -21.67 10.17
CA ILE A 394 -3.81 -21.52 8.84
C ILE A 394 -2.70 -22.56 8.59
N ARG A 395 -1.81 -22.75 9.55
CA ARG A 395 -0.71 -23.72 9.44
C ARG A 395 -1.19 -25.14 9.14
N GLU A 396 -2.19 -25.62 9.86
CA GLU A 396 -2.77 -26.94 9.64
C GLU A 396 -3.25 -27.14 8.20
N ARG A 397 -3.89 -26.11 7.62
CA ARG A 397 -4.38 -26.14 6.23
C ARG A 397 -3.25 -26.00 5.22
N LEU A 398 -2.23 -25.22 5.55
CA LEU A 398 -1.03 -25.05 4.72
C LEU A 398 -0.26 -26.37 4.61
N GLU A 399 -0.05 -27.07 5.74
CA GLU A 399 0.59 -28.39 5.76
C GLU A 399 -0.16 -29.39 4.87
N ALA A 400 -1.49 -29.39 4.91
CA ALA A 400 -2.32 -30.27 4.08
C ALA A 400 -2.23 -29.93 2.58
N LYS A 401 -2.01 -28.65 2.22
CA LYS A 401 -1.88 -28.23 0.81
C LYS A 401 -0.49 -28.49 0.23
N LEU A 402 0.52 -28.53 1.08
CA LEU A 402 1.91 -28.78 0.67
C LEU A 402 2.30 -30.26 0.75
N ALA A 403 1.49 -31.12 1.40
CA ALA A 403 1.71 -32.56 1.49
C ALA A 403 1.52 -33.25 0.14
#